data_0f93b82576bd6d5523ffa59684a427d8
#
_entry.id   0f93b82576bd6d5523ffa59684a427d8
#
_cell.length_a   1.000
_cell.length_b   1.000
_cell.length_c   1.000
_cell.angle_alpha   90.00
_cell.angle_beta   90.00
_cell.angle_gamma   90.00
#
_symmetry.space_group_name_H-M   'P 1'
#
loop_
_entity.id
_entity.type
_entity.pdbx_description
1 polymer ?
#
loop_
_entity_poly.entity_id
_entity_poly.type
_entity_poly.pdbx_seq_one_letter_code
_entity_poly.pdbx_strand_id
1 'polypeptide(L)'
;AKEHPNAIKKFALDAVSDRKLFHSMLRVASVAQAPFTKGQPMIRHLPMFLSGLTEGRSFPNIAQVPLRDIFSTIEQNVENPKGKIALFAGCLLDFVYTDLARDVVIDLNSIGYVVEMPLGQACCGCPASTMGDVENARREAEINIEGMEAEKYDYIVSACPSCTHQLRDYPSFFEEGTEMHKRA
;
A
#
# COMPACT_ATOMS: atom_id res chain seq x y z
N ALA A 1 13.53 -18.90 -14.40
CA ALA A 1 14.25 -17.62 -14.37
C ALA A 1 13.21 -16.53 -14.57
N LYS A 2 13.05 -15.61 -13.61
CA LYS A 2 12.21 -14.42 -13.80
C LYS A 2 12.97 -13.49 -14.74
N GLU A 3 12.34 -13.09 -15.84
CA GLU A 3 12.92 -12.10 -16.74
C GLU A 3 13.05 -10.77 -16.03
N HIS A 4 14.19 -10.11 -16.18
CA HIS A 4 14.37 -8.75 -15.65
C HIS A 4 13.41 -7.79 -16.35
N PRO A 5 12.84 -6.81 -15.63
CA PRO A 5 11.95 -5.84 -16.22
C PRO A 5 12.68 -5.04 -17.33
N ASN A 6 11.97 -4.76 -18.40
CA ASN A 6 12.50 -3.86 -19.45
C ASN A 6 12.63 -2.43 -18.89
N ALA A 7 13.38 -1.55 -19.60
CA ALA A 7 13.70 -0.19 -19.11
C ALA A 7 12.47 0.63 -18.69
N ILE A 8 11.35 0.50 -19.40
CA ILE A 8 10.11 1.22 -19.09
C ILE A 8 9.49 0.71 -17.78
N LYS A 9 9.44 -0.63 -17.62
CA LYS A 9 8.93 -1.26 -16.39
C LYS A 9 9.82 -0.92 -15.21
N LYS A 10 11.15 -0.94 -15.39
CA LYS A 10 12.10 -0.56 -14.34
C LYS A 10 11.88 0.89 -13.91
N PHE A 11 11.77 1.83 -14.85
CA PHE A 11 11.48 3.22 -14.54
C PHE A 11 10.17 3.39 -13.75
N ALA A 12 9.12 2.66 -14.13
CA ALA A 12 7.86 2.68 -13.39
C ALA A 12 8.01 2.11 -11.95
N LEU A 13 8.77 1.04 -11.78
CA LEU A 13 9.04 0.44 -10.46
C LEU A 13 9.91 1.37 -9.60
N ASP A 14 10.91 2.02 -10.17
CA ASP A 14 11.75 3.02 -9.47
C ASP A 14 10.87 4.18 -8.95
N ALA A 15 9.91 4.64 -9.76
CA ALA A 15 8.97 5.69 -9.37
C ALA A 15 8.03 5.25 -8.23
N VAL A 16 7.59 3.98 -8.22
CA VAL A 16 6.76 3.40 -7.15
C VAL A 16 7.58 3.24 -5.85
N SER A 17 8.85 2.88 -5.96
CA SER A 17 9.75 2.69 -4.82
C SER A 17 10.20 4.01 -4.18
N ASP A 18 10.08 5.14 -4.86
CA ASP A 18 10.17 6.45 -4.23
C ASP A 18 8.81 6.84 -3.62
N ARG A 19 8.68 6.63 -2.32
CA ARG A 19 7.44 6.89 -1.58
C ARG A 19 6.87 8.30 -1.83
N LYS A 20 7.72 9.33 -1.80
CA LYS A 20 7.26 10.73 -1.95
C LYS A 20 6.78 11.00 -3.38
N LEU A 21 7.54 10.52 -4.35
CA LEU A 21 7.18 10.65 -5.76
C LEU A 21 5.88 9.89 -6.05
N PHE A 22 5.79 8.63 -5.63
CA PHE A 22 4.63 7.78 -5.85
C PHE A 22 3.34 8.37 -5.25
N HIS A 23 3.39 8.81 -3.98
CA HIS A 23 2.23 9.44 -3.34
C HIS A 23 1.83 10.75 -4.05
N SER A 24 2.79 11.54 -4.50
CA SER A 24 2.50 12.76 -5.26
C SER A 24 1.86 12.45 -6.61
N MET A 25 2.36 11.44 -7.32
CA MET A 25 1.76 10.97 -8.58
C MET A 25 0.33 10.49 -8.39
N LEU A 26 0.04 9.72 -7.33
CA LEU A 26 -1.31 9.26 -7.02
C LEU A 26 -2.26 10.43 -6.70
N ARG A 27 -1.80 11.44 -5.97
CA ARG A 27 -2.59 12.65 -5.69
C ARG A 27 -2.92 13.42 -6.97
N VAL A 28 -1.95 13.61 -7.85
CA VAL A 28 -2.18 14.25 -9.16
C VAL A 28 -3.15 13.41 -10.00
N ALA A 29 -2.95 12.10 -10.05
CA ALA A 29 -3.80 11.20 -10.81
C ALA A 29 -5.24 11.15 -10.27
N SER A 30 -5.46 11.28 -8.95
CA SER A 30 -6.79 11.34 -8.35
C SER A 30 -7.62 12.54 -8.84
N VAL A 31 -6.98 13.66 -9.11
CA VAL A 31 -7.63 14.85 -9.70
C VAL A 31 -7.80 14.67 -11.21
N ALA A 32 -6.74 14.21 -11.89
CA ALA A 32 -6.71 14.08 -13.34
C ALA A 32 -7.70 13.02 -13.88
N GLN A 33 -8.10 12.04 -13.07
CA GLN A 33 -9.06 11.00 -13.47
C GLN A 33 -10.50 11.53 -13.58
N ALA A 34 -10.85 12.66 -12.96
CA ALA A 34 -12.23 13.15 -12.84
C ALA A 34 -13.03 13.11 -14.17
N PRO A 35 -12.50 13.58 -15.33
CA PRO A 35 -13.24 13.54 -16.59
C PRO A 35 -13.50 12.10 -17.10
N PHE A 36 -12.77 11.10 -16.65
CA PHE A 36 -12.86 9.72 -17.11
C PHE A 36 -13.74 8.83 -16.22
N THR A 37 -13.95 9.23 -14.97
CA THR A 37 -14.74 8.44 -14.01
C THR A 37 -16.24 8.62 -14.17
N LYS A 38 -16.70 9.80 -14.60
CA LYS A 38 -18.12 10.17 -14.75
C LYS A 38 -19.00 9.73 -13.55
N GLY A 39 -18.43 9.80 -12.34
CA GLY A 39 -19.12 9.35 -11.11
C GLY A 39 -19.21 7.82 -10.91
N GLN A 40 -18.58 7.04 -11.77
CA GLN A 40 -18.51 5.58 -11.60
C GLN A 40 -17.33 5.20 -10.70
N PRO A 41 -17.43 4.11 -9.90
CA PRO A 41 -16.36 3.67 -9.02
C PRO A 41 -15.16 3.07 -9.77
N MET A 42 -15.29 2.83 -11.07
CA MET A 42 -14.24 2.26 -11.91
C MET A 42 -14.13 2.98 -13.25
N ILE A 43 -12.90 3.19 -13.69
CA ILE A 43 -12.59 3.67 -15.05
C ILE A 43 -12.67 2.47 -15.98
N ARG A 44 -13.73 2.43 -16.81
CA ARG A 44 -13.97 1.33 -17.77
C ARG A 44 -13.48 1.63 -19.17
N HIS A 45 -13.44 2.90 -19.54
CA HIS A 45 -13.07 3.33 -20.88
C HIS A 45 -12.12 4.51 -20.78
N LEU A 46 -10.88 4.29 -21.17
CA LEU A 46 -9.96 5.37 -21.49
C LEU A 46 -10.19 5.87 -22.93
N PRO A 47 -9.84 7.12 -23.23
CA PRO A 47 -9.82 7.61 -24.59
C PRO A 47 -9.05 6.66 -25.51
N MET A 48 -9.47 6.59 -26.79
CA MET A 48 -8.95 5.62 -27.77
C MET A 48 -7.41 5.62 -27.86
N PHE A 49 -6.78 6.79 -27.71
CA PHE A 49 -5.31 6.93 -27.71
C PHE A 49 -4.60 6.36 -26.46
N LEU A 50 -5.35 6.10 -25.37
CA LEU A 50 -4.85 5.48 -24.14
C LEU A 50 -5.40 4.05 -23.96
N SER A 51 -6.33 3.60 -24.81
CA SER A 51 -6.98 2.29 -24.69
C SER A 51 -5.99 1.12 -24.74
N GLY A 52 -4.89 1.26 -25.48
CA GLY A 52 -3.81 0.28 -25.53
C GLY A 52 -3.08 0.06 -24.19
N LEU A 53 -3.14 1.03 -23.27
CA LEU A 53 -2.52 0.88 -21.93
C LEU A 53 -3.35 0.00 -21.00
N THR A 54 -4.64 -0.14 -21.26
CA THR A 54 -5.56 -0.86 -20.39
C THR A 54 -5.89 -2.26 -20.89
N GLU A 55 -5.60 -2.58 -22.14
CA GLU A 55 -5.95 -3.87 -22.76
C GLU A 55 -7.38 -4.31 -22.48
N GLY A 56 -8.32 -3.35 -22.39
CA GLY A 56 -9.73 -3.60 -22.06
C GLY A 56 -10.02 -3.86 -20.58
N ARG A 57 -9.03 -3.70 -19.68
CA ARG A 57 -9.23 -3.86 -18.23
C ARG A 57 -9.82 -2.62 -17.61
N SER A 58 -10.64 -2.81 -16.57
CA SER A 58 -11.17 -1.72 -15.75
C SER A 58 -10.22 -1.45 -14.58
N PHE A 59 -10.04 -0.18 -14.25
CA PHE A 59 -9.23 0.24 -13.10
C PHE A 59 -10.11 0.89 -12.05
N PRO A 60 -9.87 0.62 -10.76
CA PRO A 60 -10.55 1.34 -9.71
C PRO A 60 -10.12 2.81 -9.71
N ASN A 61 -11.01 3.68 -9.25
CA ASN A 61 -10.69 5.08 -9.08
C ASN A 61 -9.69 5.27 -7.94
N ILE A 62 -8.81 6.25 -8.08
CA ILE A 62 -7.95 6.69 -6.99
C ILE A 62 -8.79 7.60 -6.09
N ALA A 63 -8.77 7.39 -4.80
CA ALA A 63 -9.47 8.20 -3.82
C ALA A 63 -8.98 9.67 -3.89
N GLN A 64 -9.91 10.60 -3.84
CA GLN A 64 -9.56 12.03 -3.84
C GLN A 64 -8.83 12.43 -2.55
N VAL A 65 -9.21 11.82 -1.43
CA VAL A 65 -8.57 11.99 -0.13
C VAL A 65 -8.02 10.63 0.30
N PRO A 66 -6.70 10.47 0.37
CA PRO A 66 -6.08 9.24 0.84
C PRO A 66 -6.42 8.93 2.30
N LEU A 67 -6.41 7.65 2.66
CA LEU A 67 -6.66 7.20 4.03
C LEU A 67 -5.74 7.90 5.04
N ARG A 68 -4.47 8.05 4.73
CA ARG A 68 -3.48 8.71 5.59
C ARG A 68 -3.83 10.13 6.01
N ASP A 69 -4.62 10.83 5.20
CA ASP A 69 -5.03 12.20 5.48
C ASP A 69 -6.28 12.27 6.37
N ILE A 70 -7.09 11.21 6.37
CA ILE A 70 -8.34 11.14 7.13
C ILE A 70 -8.27 10.14 8.28
N PHE A 71 -7.20 9.34 8.39
CA PHE A 71 -7.11 8.29 9.40
C PHE A 71 -7.32 8.82 10.82
N SER A 72 -6.74 9.98 11.15
CA SER A 72 -6.88 10.62 12.45
C SER A 72 -8.32 11.09 12.76
N THR A 73 -9.20 11.16 11.77
CA THR A 73 -10.61 11.53 11.94
C THR A 73 -11.51 10.31 12.17
N ILE A 74 -10.98 9.10 12.08
CA ILE A 74 -11.72 7.87 12.38
C ILE A 74 -11.82 7.76 13.89
N GLU A 75 -13.04 7.89 14.39
CA GLU A 75 -13.30 7.74 15.82
C GLU A 75 -13.07 6.30 16.26
N GLN A 76 -12.31 6.13 17.32
CA GLN A 76 -11.99 4.85 17.93
C GLN A 76 -12.40 4.88 19.40
N ASN A 77 -13.58 4.33 19.68
CA ASN A 77 -14.13 4.25 21.02
C ASN A 77 -13.90 2.84 21.60
N VAL A 78 -12.66 2.57 22.01
CA VAL A 78 -12.27 1.28 22.59
C VAL A 78 -12.03 1.46 24.08
N GLU A 79 -12.99 1.02 24.89
CA GLU A 79 -12.84 0.99 26.35
C GLU A 79 -11.98 -0.22 26.76
N ASN A 80 -10.93 0.01 27.58
CA ASN A 80 -10.02 -1.03 28.07
C ASN A 80 -9.42 -1.87 26.92
N PRO A 81 -8.59 -1.28 26.05
CA PRO A 81 -8.08 -1.96 24.87
C PRO A 81 -7.29 -3.22 25.23
N LYS A 82 -7.51 -4.31 24.50
CA LYS A 82 -6.77 -5.57 24.61
C LYS A 82 -5.35 -5.46 24.09
N GLY A 83 -5.11 -4.48 23.22
CA GLY A 83 -3.81 -4.26 22.59
C GLY A 83 -3.89 -3.21 21.48
N LYS A 84 -2.76 -3.01 20.83
CA LYS A 84 -2.55 -2.03 19.77
C LYS A 84 -2.14 -2.70 18.47
N ILE A 85 -2.81 -2.37 17.38
CA ILE A 85 -2.59 -2.91 16.04
C ILE A 85 -2.05 -1.82 15.12
N ALA A 86 -1.00 -2.14 14.35
CA ALA A 86 -0.58 -1.34 13.21
C ALA A 86 -1.36 -1.77 11.96
N LEU A 87 -2.08 -0.85 11.32
CA LEU A 87 -2.69 -1.09 10.02
C LEU A 87 -1.66 -0.83 8.91
N PHE A 88 -1.28 -1.89 8.21
CA PHE A 88 -0.54 -1.76 6.96
C PHE A 88 -1.53 -1.55 5.80
N ALA A 89 -1.74 -0.31 5.42
CA ALA A 89 -2.64 0.05 4.34
C ALA A 89 -2.02 -0.22 2.95
N GLY A 90 -0.71 -0.03 2.84
CA GLY A 90 -0.03 -0.09 1.55
C GLY A 90 -0.64 0.91 0.54
N CYS A 91 -0.45 0.67 -0.74
CA CYS A 91 -0.93 1.60 -1.76
C CYS A 91 -2.44 1.47 -2.05
N LEU A 92 -3.00 0.25 -1.95
CA LEU A 92 -4.40 0.02 -2.33
C LEU A 92 -5.39 0.54 -1.29
N LEU A 93 -5.20 0.23 -0.02
CA LEU A 93 -6.10 0.71 1.03
C LEU A 93 -5.94 2.21 1.27
N ASP A 94 -4.70 2.73 1.10
CA ASP A 94 -4.43 4.14 1.32
C ASP A 94 -4.99 5.04 0.22
N PHE A 95 -4.89 4.62 -1.05
CA PHE A 95 -5.22 5.50 -2.19
C PHE A 95 -6.40 5.03 -3.04
N VAL A 96 -6.95 3.84 -2.81
CA VAL A 96 -8.03 3.28 -3.64
C VAL A 96 -9.23 2.87 -2.79
N TYR A 97 -9.02 1.99 -1.83
CA TYR A 97 -10.10 1.39 -1.03
C TYR A 97 -10.13 1.96 0.39
N THR A 98 -10.21 3.28 0.49
CA THR A 98 -10.18 4.02 1.78
C THR A 98 -11.36 3.65 2.68
N ASP A 99 -12.55 3.43 2.11
CA ASP A 99 -13.74 3.01 2.86
C ASP A 99 -13.55 1.62 3.47
N LEU A 100 -13.01 0.67 2.70
CA LEU A 100 -12.68 -0.67 3.21
C LEU A 100 -11.67 -0.61 4.37
N ALA A 101 -10.67 0.26 4.26
CA ALA A 101 -9.71 0.44 5.34
C ALA A 101 -10.36 1.01 6.62
N ARG A 102 -11.32 1.92 6.46
CA ARG A 102 -12.12 2.44 7.57
C ARG A 102 -12.95 1.34 8.23
N ASP A 103 -13.62 0.50 7.45
CA ASP A 103 -14.40 -0.62 7.96
C ASP A 103 -13.52 -1.61 8.74
N VAL A 104 -12.31 -1.90 8.25
CA VAL A 104 -11.32 -2.73 8.97
C VAL A 104 -10.96 -2.13 10.34
N VAL A 105 -10.78 -0.81 10.43
CA VAL A 105 -10.53 -0.15 11.71
C VAL A 105 -11.71 -0.34 12.65
N ILE A 106 -12.94 -0.13 12.17
CA ILE A 106 -14.16 -0.29 12.97
C ILE A 106 -14.30 -1.73 13.47
N ASP A 107 -14.07 -2.71 12.60
CA ASP A 107 -14.13 -4.13 12.97
C ASP A 107 -13.09 -4.49 14.05
N LEU A 108 -11.85 -4.04 13.88
CA LEU A 108 -10.79 -4.27 14.87
C LEU A 108 -11.09 -3.58 16.22
N ASN A 109 -11.67 -2.37 16.18
CA ASN A 109 -12.13 -1.71 17.40
C ASN A 109 -13.25 -2.49 18.09
N SER A 110 -14.19 -3.06 17.33
CA SER A 110 -15.33 -3.83 17.86
C SER A 110 -14.89 -5.05 18.67
N ILE A 111 -13.74 -5.62 18.33
CA ILE A 111 -13.14 -6.76 19.05
C ILE A 111 -12.14 -6.34 20.13
N GLY A 112 -11.98 -5.02 20.37
CA GLY A 112 -11.26 -4.46 21.50
C GLY A 112 -9.81 -4.05 21.22
N TYR A 113 -9.41 -3.80 19.98
CA TYR A 113 -8.06 -3.31 19.65
C TYR A 113 -8.11 -1.85 19.21
N VAL A 114 -7.12 -1.08 19.67
CA VAL A 114 -6.86 0.25 19.12
C VAL A 114 -5.98 0.09 17.87
N VAL A 115 -6.33 0.80 16.81
CA VAL A 115 -5.62 0.73 15.52
C VAL A 115 -4.86 2.02 15.28
N GLU A 116 -3.60 1.92 14.91
CA GLU A 116 -2.79 3.02 14.40
C GLU A 116 -2.38 2.74 12.96
N MET A 117 -2.19 3.80 12.20
CA MET A 117 -1.65 3.71 10.85
C MET A 117 -0.30 4.43 10.80
N PRO A 118 0.82 3.71 10.89
CA PRO A 118 2.15 4.31 10.77
C PRO A 118 2.31 4.99 9.41
N LEU A 119 2.56 6.30 9.40
CA LEU A 119 2.65 7.08 8.17
C LEU A 119 3.96 6.86 7.39
N GLY A 120 4.93 6.16 8.01
CA GLY A 120 6.21 5.81 7.39
C GLY A 120 6.11 4.75 6.29
N GLN A 121 5.00 4.00 6.24
CA GLN A 121 4.80 2.92 5.29
C GLN A 121 4.73 3.38 3.82
N ALA A 122 5.17 2.50 2.92
CA ALA A 122 5.17 2.66 1.46
C ALA A 122 4.40 1.50 0.79
N CYS A 123 4.62 1.24 -0.50
CA CYS A 123 4.16 0.01 -1.14
C CYS A 123 4.80 -1.21 -0.45
N CYS A 124 4.11 -2.35 -0.45
CA CYS A 124 4.65 -3.59 0.13
C CYS A 124 5.78 -4.23 -0.69
N GLY A 125 6.03 -3.78 -1.91
CA GLY A 125 7.06 -4.36 -2.79
C GLY A 125 6.60 -5.55 -3.63
N CYS A 126 5.37 -6.04 -3.46
CA CYS A 126 4.87 -7.17 -4.22
C CYS A 126 4.92 -6.97 -5.75
N PRO A 127 4.58 -5.79 -6.32
CA PRO A 127 4.71 -5.56 -7.75
C PRO A 127 6.17 -5.70 -8.24
N ALA A 128 7.12 -5.13 -7.51
CA ALA A 128 8.54 -5.22 -7.84
C ALA A 128 9.04 -6.67 -7.75
N SER A 129 8.74 -7.35 -6.64
CA SER A 129 9.11 -8.75 -6.41
C SER A 129 8.55 -9.68 -7.51
N THR A 130 7.27 -9.52 -7.86
CA THR A 130 6.63 -10.37 -8.89
C THR A 130 7.17 -10.12 -10.29
N MET A 131 7.64 -8.90 -10.57
CA MET A 131 8.28 -8.54 -11.85
C MET A 131 9.78 -8.87 -11.88
N GLY A 132 10.35 -9.44 -10.80
CA GLY A 132 11.75 -9.81 -10.73
C GLY A 132 12.71 -8.68 -10.37
N ASP A 133 12.19 -7.50 -9.98
CA ASP A 133 12.97 -6.36 -9.50
C ASP A 133 13.18 -6.47 -7.98
N VAL A 134 14.11 -7.35 -7.62
CA VAL A 134 14.42 -7.65 -6.22
C VAL A 134 15.02 -6.44 -5.49
N GLU A 135 15.73 -5.58 -6.21
CA GLU A 135 16.37 -4.39 -5.65
C GLU A 135 15.31 -3.40 -5.13
N ASN A 136 14.32 -3.07 -5.96
CA ASN A 136 13.22 -2.20 -5.55
C ASN A 136 12.34 -2.87 -4.48
N ALA A 137 12.06 -4.18 -4.58
CA ALA A 137 11.31 -4.90 -3.55
C ALA A 137 12.01 -4.84 -2.18
N ARG A 138 13.33 -5.01 -2.14
CA ARG A 138 14.15 -4.88 -0.94
C ARG A 138 14.11 -3.47 -0.38
N ARG A 139 14.28 -2.44 -1.23
CA ARG A 139 14.20 -1.03 -0.81
C ARG A 139 12.85 -0.68 -0.19
N GLU A 140 11.76 -1.17 -0.75
CA GLU A 140 10.41 -0.99 -0.20
C GLU A 140 10.25 -1.71 1.14
N ALA A 141 10.84 -2.91 1.29
CA ALA A 141 10.88 -3.62 2.56
C ALA A 141 11.66 -2.84 3.63
N GLU A 142 12.83 -2.28 3.31
CA GLU A 142 13.61 -1.43 4.21
C GLU A 142 12.80 -0.23 4.72
N ILE A 143 12.15 0.50 3.79
CA ILE A 143 11.29 1.64 4.14
C ILE A 143 10.16 1.22 5.09
N ASN A 144 9.54 0.07 4.83
CA ASN A 144 8.42 -0.40 5.64
C ASN A 144 8.87 -0.92 7.01
N ILE A 145 9.98 -1.65 7.10
CA ILE A 145 10.53 -2.11 8.38
C ILE A 145 10.88 -0.92 9.28
N GLU A 146 11.50 0.12 8.71
CA GLU A 146 11.83 1.33 9.45
C GLU A 146 10.59 2.15 9.80
N GLY A 147 9.66 2.29 8.86
CA GLY A 147 8.51 3.17 8.97
C GLY A 147 7.33 2.60 9.77
N MET A 148 7.28 1.28 9.97
CA MET A 148 6.21 0.62 10.73
C MET A 148 6.47 0.59 12.23
N GLU A 149 7.75 0.65 12.68
CA GLU A 149 8.11 0.55 14.10
C GLU A 149 7.37 -0.62 14.79
N ALA A 150 7.50 -1.80 14.22
CA ALA A 150 6.70 -2.99 14.56
C ALA A 150 6.70 -3.33 16.06
N GLU A 151 7.77 -2.99 16.76
CA GLU A 151 7.94 -3.21 18.21
C GLU A 151 6.94 -2.43 19.08
N LYS A 152 6.25 -1.46 18.54
CA LYS A 152 5.23 -0.67 19.25
C LYS A 152 3.85 -1.32 19.25
N TYR A 153 3.67 -2.42 18.51
CA TYR A 153 2.37 -3.02 18.24
C TYR A 153 2.36 -4.50 18.57
N ASP A 154 1.21 -5.00 19.02
CA ASP A 154 1.00 -6.42 19.24
C ASP A 154 0.85 -7.18 17.93
N TYR A 155 0.30 -6.53 16.91
CA TYR A 155 0.07 -7.11 15.58
C TYR A 155 0.21 -6.06 14.48
N ILE A 156 0.66 -6.51 13.30
CA ILE A 156 0.56 -5.79 12.04
C ILE A 156 -0.52 -6.47 11.20
N VAL A 157 -1.53 -5.72 10.80
CA VAL A 157 -2.67 -6.23 10.02
C VAL A 157 -2.76 -5.52 8.67
N SER A 158 -3.00 -6.26 7.63
CA SER A 158 -3.34 -5.73 6.30
C SER A 158 -4.54 -6.46 5.73
N ALA A 159 -5.49 -5.72 5.15
CA ALA A 159 -6.63 -6.30 4.43
C ALA A 159 -6.30 -6.69 2.98
N CYS A 160 -5.06 -6.48 2.54
CA CYS A 160 -4.59 -6.87 1.21
C CYS A 160 -3.80 -8.19 1.30
N PRO A 161 -4.30 -9.31 0.71
CA PRO A 161 -3.60 -10.60 0.76
C PRO A 161 -2.19 -10.55 0.16
N SER A 162 -2.01 -9.82 -0.95
CA SER A 162 -0.68 -9.67 -1.57
C SER A 162 0.29 -8.92 -0.65
N CYS A 163 -0.19 -7.89 0.08
CA CYS A 163 0.63 -7.19 1.06
C CYS A 163 0.98 -8.11 2.23
N THR A 164 0.02 -8.86 2.75
CA THR A 164 0.25 -9.82 3.85
C THR A 164 1.29 -10.87 3.46
N HIS A 165 1.21 -11.41 2.26
CA HIS A 165 2.19 -12.36 1.75
C HIS A 165 3.57 -11.72 1.66
N GLN A 166 3.65 -10.53 1.05
CA GLN A 166 4.92 -9.84 0.84
C GLN A 166 5.59 -9.41 2.14
N LEU A 167 4.83 -8.93 3.13
CA LEU A 167 5.36 -8.60 4.47
C LEU A 167 6.00 -9.81 5.15
N ARG A 168 5.38 -10.99 5.04
CA ARG A 168 5.92 -12.23 5.58
C ARG A 168 7.19 -12.72 4.87
N ASP A 169 7.39 -12.28 3.63
CA ASP A 169 8.57 -12.64 2.82
C ASP A 169 9.73 -11.66 3.01
N TYR A 170 9.55 -10.57 3.75
CA TYR A 170 10.60 -9.56 3.98
C TYR A 170 11.90 -10.13 4.52
N PRO A 171 11.94 -11.09 5.47
CA PRO A 171 13.19 -11.67 5.92
C PRO A 171 14.05 -12.23 4.78
N SER A 172 13.43 -12.75 3.72
CA SER A 172 14.15 -13.34 2.57
C SER A 172 14.99 -12.33 1.77
N PHE A 173 14.72 -11.02 1.92
CA PHE A 173 15.49 -9.97 1.25
C PHE A 173 16.77 -9.58 1.96
N PHE A 174 17.00 -10.07 3.18
CA PHE A 174 18.11 -9.67 4.01
C PHE A 174 18.98 -10.86 4.40
N GLU A 175 20.28 -10.60 4.60
CA GLU A 175 21.20 -11.61 5.06
C GLU A 175 20.84 -12.05 6.48
N GLU A 176 20.80 -13.36 6.70
CA GLU A 176 20.46 -13.96 7.98
C GLU A 176 21.36 -13.44 9.11
N GLY A 177 20.74 -13.08 10.24
CA GLY A 177 21.43 -12.56 11.41
C GLY A 177 21.71 -11.06 11.40
N THR A 178 21.47 -10.35 10.28
CA THR A 178 21.56 -8.89 10.23
C THR A 178 20.44 -8.22 11.04
N GLU A 179 20.62 -6.96 11.41
CA GLU A 179 19.61 -6.20 12.14
C GLU A 179 18.31 -6.06 11.34
N MET A 180 18.41 -5.83 10.04
CA MET A 180 17.23 -5.76 9.17
C MET A 180 16.49 -7.10 9.07
N HIS A 181 17.22 -8.22 8.99
CA HIS A 181 16.61 -9.57 8.98
C HIS A 181 15.85 -9.85 10.28
N LYS A 182 16.37 -9.40 11.44
CA LYS A 182 15.69 -9.60 12.74
C LYS A 182 14.45 -8.76 12.92
N ARG A 183 14.40 -7.59 12.28
CA ARG A 183 13.27 -6.66 12.33
C ARG A 183 12.20 -6.96 11.27
N ALA A 184 12.56 -7.70 10.24
CA ALA A 184 11.69 -8.10 9.14
C ALA A 184 10.78 -9.27 9.54
#